data_8ca5bb9e2c532aa01b1782d6272279f2
#
_entry.id   8ca5bb9e2c532aa01b1782d6272279f2
#
_cell.length_a   1.000
_cell.length_b   1.000
_cell.length_c   1.000
_cell.angle_alpha   90.00
_cell.angle_beta   90.00
_cell.angle_gamma   90.00
#
_symmetry.space_group_name_H-M   'P 1'
#
loop_
_entity.id
_entity.type
_entity.pdbx_description
1 polymer ?
#
loop_
_entity_poly.entity_id
_entity_poly.type
_entity_poly.pdbx_seq_one_letter_code
_entity_poly.pdbx_strand_id
1 'polypeptide(L)'
;PRNHSSAASDVYKRQGNQPLDQMIKKTFVEEETLLNDAFRMAVSVYESRFAPTFIVGIWRGGSSVGIYVQECLQFLGVESDHISIRTSYAGLPEYQKSVDDPSSIRVHGLQYLLENLNADDRLLLVDDVFNSGYSIEAVITELQQKLRLNMPSDVRVATPYFKPARNKTGRFPDYYVHEVDEWLVLPYELQGLSQDELAKNKPSMAGILEQLKR
;
A
#
# COMPACT_ATOMS: atom_id res chain seq x y z
N PRO A 1 1.46 -6.05 24.73
CA PRO A 1 2.13 -5.52 23.55
C PRO A 1 1.52 -6.18 22.31
N ARG A 2 0.72 -5.44 21.56
CA ARG A 2 0.11 -5.96 20.33
C ARG A 2 1.12 -5.79 19.21
N ASN A 3 1.72 -6.90 18.74
CA ASN A 3 2.57 -6.89 17.55
C ASN A 3 1.69 -6.62 16.33
N HIS A 4 1.83 -5.44 15.76
CA HIS A 4 1.15 -5.03 14.53
C HIS A 4 2.15 -5.09 13.38
N SER A 5 2.25 -6.25 12.73
CA SER A 5 3.05 -6.39 11.51
C SER A 5 2.20 -6.18 10.26
N SER A 6 2.79 -5.69 9.18
CA SER A 6 2.10 -5.58 7.89
C SER A 6 1.88 -6.96 7.29
N ALA A 7 0.80 -7.11 6.50
CA ALA A 7 0.42 -8.39 5.90
C ALA A 7 1.56 -9.02 5.07
N ALA A 8 2.39 -8.22 4.41
CA ALA A 8 3.51 -8.71 3.61
C ALA A 8 4.64 -9.32 4.44
N SER A 9 4.95 -8.76 5.63
CA SER A 9 6.04 -9.27 6.48
C SER A 9 5.65 -10.49 7.33
N ASP A 10 4.36 -10.72 7.56
CA ASP A 10 3.89 -11.80 8.43
C ASP A 10 3.82 -13.16 7.72
N VAL A 11 3.66 -13.18 6.40
CA VAL A 11 3.65 -14.42 5.60
C VAL A 11 4.97 -15.20 5.74
N TYR A 12 6.08 -14.49 5.90
CA TYR A 12 7.42 -15.11 5.91
C TYR A 12 7.94 -15.51 7.29
N LYS A 13 7.35 -15.02 8.38
CA LYS A 13 7.87 -15.30 9.74
C LYS A 13 7.52 -16.66 10.33
N ARG A 14 6.63 -17.45 9.70
CA ARG A 14 6.08 -18.67 10.32
C ARG A 14 6.31 -19.97 9.56
N GLN A 15 7.09 -19.97 8.48
CA GLN A 15 7.58 -21.21 7.94
C GLN A 15 8.76 -21.69 8.79
N GLY A 16 8.45 -22.54 9.75
CA GLY A 16 9.41 -23.08 10.72
C GLY A 16 10.57 -23.81 10.02
N ASN A 17 11.77 -23.53 10.50
CA ASN A 17 13.02 -24.30 10.32
C ASN A 17 13.33 -24.83 8.93
N GLN A 18 13.55 -23.94 7.96
CA GLN A 18 14.45 -24.20 6.82
C GLN A 18 15.08 -22.87 6.37
N PRO A 19 16.32 -22.82 5.90
CA PRO A 19 17.00 -21.59 5.49
C PRO A 19 16.54 -21.13 4.09
N LEU A 20 15.23 -20.99 3.87
CA LEU A 20 14.62 -20.42 2.66
C LEU A 20 14.82 -18.90 2.58
N ASP A 21 15.12 -18.26 3.68
CA ASP A 21 15.37 -16.80 3.77
C ASP A 21 16.62 -16.35 2.97
N GLN A 22 17.52 -17.29 2.63
CA GLN A 22 18.73 -16.99 1.87
C GLN A 22 18.55 -16.99 0.35
N MET A 23 17.39 -17.39 -0.17
CA MET A 23 17.18 -17.52 -1.63
C MET A 23 16.26 -16.46 -2.25
N ILE A 24 15.57 -15.67 -1.46
CA ILE A 24 14.69 -14.62 -2.04
C ILE A 24 15.49 -13.34 -2.20
N LYS A 25 15.76 -12.98 -3.45
CA LYS A 25 16.40 -11.71 -3.77
C LYS A 25 15.52 -10.56 -3.31
N LYS A 26 16.00 -9.79 -2.33
CA LYS A 26 15.38 -8.56 -1.86
C LYS A 26 15.92 -7.37 -2.66
N THR A 27 15.05 -6.55 -3.17
CA THR A 27 15.39 -5.29 -3.84
C THR A 27 15.00 -4.14 -2.92
N PHE A 28 16.00 -3.37 -2.49
CA PHE A 28 15.79 -2.22 -1.60
C PHE A 28 15.47 -0.98 -2.42
N VAL A 29 14.36 -0.35 -2.11
CA VAL A 29 13.91 0.90 -2.75
C VAL A 29 14.40 2.06 -1.88
N GLU A 30 15.11 2.99 -2.49
CA GLU A 30 15.54 4.23 -1.85
C GLU A 30 14.35 5.20 -1.70
N GLU A 31 14.39 6.06 -0.67
CA GLU A 31 13.32 7.01 -0.39
C GLU A 31 13.09 7.99 -1.54
N GLU A 32 14.17 8.51 -2.12
CA GLU A 32 14.10 9.40 -3.27
C GLU A 32 13.51 8.72 -4.51
N THR A 33 13.79 7.44 -4.71
CA THR A 33 13.19 6.65 -5.79
C THR A 33 11.69 6.53 -5.61
N LEU A 34 11.23 6.17 -4.40
CA LEU A 34 9.80 6.05 -4.10
C LEU A 34 9.06 7.40 -4.28
N LEU A 35 9.68 8.49 -3.82
CA LEU A 35 9.17 9.85 -3.99
C LEU A 35 9.02 10.22 -5.47
N ASN A 36 10.07 10.01 -6.26
CA ASN A 36 10.07 10.30 -7.69
C ASN A 36 9.05 9.45 -8.45
N ASP A 37 8.90 8.17 -8.11
CA ASP A 37 7.91 7.28 -8.72
C ASP A 37 6.48 7.70 -8.34
N ALA A 38 6.25 8.13 -7.10
CA ALA A 38 4.97 8.67 -6.69
C ALA A 38 4.60 9.95 -7.49
N PHE A 39 5.56 10.82 -7.73
CA PHE A 39 5.34 12.02 -8.57
C PHE A 39 5.09 11.68 -10.04
N ARG A 40 5.83 10.73 -10.64
CA ARG A 40 5.57 10.25 -12.00
C ARG A 40 4.16 9.69 -12.11
N MET A 41 3.73 8.92 -11.12
CA MET A 41 2.38 8.37 -11.07
C MET A 41 1.33 9.48 -10.96
N ALA A 42 1.55 10.50 -10.13
CA ALA A 42 0.66 11.65 -10.02
C ALA A 42 0.55 12.43 -11.35
N VAL A 43 1.66 12.61 -12.08
CA VAL A 43 1.65 13.21 -13.41
C VAL A 43 0.81 12.37 -14.38
N SER A 44 0.93 11.04 -14.35
CA SER A 44 0.10 10.16 -15.17
C SER A 44 -1.39 10.28 -14.85
N VAL A 45 -1.74 10.42 -13.56
CA VAL A 45 -3.11 10.71 -13.13
C VAL A 45 -3.59 12.03 -13.72
N TYR A 46 -2.79 13.09 -13.62
CA TYR A 46 -3.12 14.41 -14.14
C TYR A 46 -3.30 14.40 -15.69
N GLU A 47 -2.38 13.78 -16.42
CA GLU A 47 -2.42 13.69 -17.89
C GLU A 47 -3.64 12.91 -18.40
N SER A 48 -4.11 11.92 -17.63
CA SER A 48 -5.34 11.17 -17.92
C SER A 48 -6.61 12.01 -17.78
N ARG A 49 -6.50 13.24 -17.25
CA ARG A 49 -7.61 14.13 -16.90
C ARG A 49 -8.54 13.57 -15.82
N PHE A 50 -8.09 12.56 -15.11
CA PHE A 50 -8.74 12.15 -13.89
C PHE A 50 -8.35 13.12 -12.77
N ALA A 51 -9.30 13.92 -12.34
CA ALA A 51 -9.13 14.86 -11.25
C ALA A 51 -9.81 14.28 -9.99
N PRO A 52 -9.11 13.52 -9.15
CA PRO A 52 -9.71 12.92 -7.95
C PRO A 52 -10.19 14.02 -7.01
N THR A 53 -11.38 13.85 -6.45
CA THR A 53 -11.90 14.69 -5.35
C THR A 53 -11.49 14.12 -3.99
N PHE A 54 -11.27 12.80 -3.93
CA PHE A 54 -10.76 12.10 -2.75
C PHE A 54 -9.58 11.19 -3.10
N ILE A 55 -8.54 11.26 -2.28
CA ILE A 55 -7.40 10.33 -2.29
C ILE A 55 -7.46 9.52 -1.01
N VAL A 56 -7.33 8.19 -1.14
CA VAL A 56 -7.31 7.28 0.01
C VAL A 56 -6.04 6.46 -0.01
N GLY A 57 -5.12 6.79 0.89
CA GLY A 57 -3.90 6.01 1.10
C GLY A 57 -4.15 4.78 1.96
N ILE A 58 -3.75 3.60 1.49
CA ILE A 58 -3.87 2.37 2.28
C ILE A 58 -2.65 2.24 3.20
N TRP A 59 -2.88 2.25 4.50
CA TRP A 59 -1.84 2.09 5.50
C TRP A 59 -1.20 0.70 5.38
N ARG A 60 0.15 0.60 5.26
CA ARG A 60 1.16 1.60 5.65
C ARG A 60 1.64 2.47 4.49
N GLY A 61 2.21 1.85 3.48
CA GLY A 61 2.99 2.57 2.49
C GLY A 61 2.14 3.42 1.54
N GLY A 62 0.92 3.02 1.26
CA GLY A 62 -0.02 3.85 0.52
C GLY A 62 -0.29 5.21 1.15
N SER A 63 -0.09 5.36 2.48
CA SER A 63 -0.21 6.66 3.15
C SER A 63 0.89 7.63 2.74
N SER A 64 2.15 7.21 2.71
CA SER A 64 3.27 8.06 2.28
C SER A 64 3.20 8.37 0.78
N VAL A 65 2.93 7.36 -0.04
CA VAL A 65 2.75 7.54 -1.49
C VAL A 65 1.56 8.48 -1.77
N GLY A 66 0.45 8.33 -1.03
CA GLY A 66 -0.73 9.19 -1.15
C GLY A 66 -0.44 10.66 -0.88
N ILE A 67 0.40 10.97 0.13
CA ILE A 67 0.86 12.33 0.41
C ILE A 67 1.62 12.89 -0.80
N TYR A 68 2.58 12.15 -1.34
CA TYR A 68 3.37 12.61 -2.49
C TYR A 68 2.49 12.83 -3.74
N VAL A 69 1.53 11.94 -3.97
CA VAL A 69 0.55 12.07 -5.07
C VAL A 69 -0.31 13.31 -4.89
N GLN A 70 -0.86 13.53 -3.69
CA GLN A 70 -1.67 14.70 -3.40
C GLN A 70 -0.91 16.01 -3.59
N GLU A 71 0.28 16.12 -3.00
CA GLU A 71 1.11 17.31 -3.13
C GLU A 71 1.42 17.65 -4.59
N CYS A 72 1.74 16.64 -5.41
CA CYS A 72 1.98 16.83 -6.83
C CYS A 72 0.71 17.28 -7.57
N LEU A 73 -0.44 16.65 -7.31
CA LEU A 73 -1.71 17.00 -7.94
C LEU A 73 -2.18 18.41 -7.54
N GLN A 74 -2.03 18.80 -6.28
CA GLN A 74 -2.33 20.16 -5.80
C GLN A 74 -1.44 21.20 -6.49
N PHE A 75 -0.15 20.94 -6.62
CA PHE A 75 0.77 21.80 -7.37
C PHE A 75 0.33 21.98 -8.83
N LEU A 76 -0.27 20.94 -9.44
CA LEU A 76 -0.82 20.97 -10.79
C LEU A 76 -2.25 21.54 -10.86
N GLY A 77 -2.80 22.03 -9.76
CA GLY A 77 -4.12 22.66 -9.69
C GLY A 77 -5.30 21.70 -9.51
N VAL A 78 -5.06 20.44 -9.11
CA VAL A 78 -6.11 19.47 -8.77
C VAL A 78 -6.25 19.41 -7.26
N GLU A 79 -7.33 20.02 -6.74
CA GLU A 79 -7.66 19.96 -5.31
C GLU A 79 -8.36 18.64 -4.97
N SER A 80 -7.94 18.00 -3.89
CA SER A 80 -8.50 16.75 -3.40
C SER A 80 -8.42 16.67 -1.88
N ASP A 81 -9.39 16.01 -1.27
CA ASP A 81 -9.32 15.61 0.12
C ASP A 81 -8.52 14.31 0.26
N HIS A 82 -7.86 14.09 1.41
CA HIS A 82 -6.99 12.93 1.61
C HIS A 82 -7.15 12.33 3.00
N ILE A 83 -7.33 11.02 3.03
CA ILE A 83 -7.35 10.24 4.26
C ILE A 83 -6.56 8.94 4.10
N SER A 84 -5.99 8.46 5.20
CA SER A 84 -5.43 7.11 5.27
C SER A 84 -6.37 6.16 5.97
N ILE A 85 -6.57 4.99 5.37
CA ILE A 85 -7.34 3.88 5.94
C ILE A 85 -6.43 2.68 6.15
N ARG A 86 -6.90 1.70 6.92
CA ARG A 86 -6.11 0.49 7.21
C ARG A 86 -6.85 -0.77 6.82
N THR A 87 -6.15 -1.71 6.19
CA THR A 87 -6.58 -3.10 6.04
C THR A 87 -5.87 -4.01 7.04
N SER A 88 -6.55 -5.03 7.53
CA SER A 88 -5.98 -6.07 8.38
C SER A 88 -6.65 -7.41 8.13
N TYR A 89 -5.90 -8.50 8.28
CA TYR A 89 -6.48 -9.85 8.22
C TYR A 89 -7.14 -10.21 9.54
N ALA A 90 -8.26 -10.93 9.48
CA ALA A 90 -8.96 -11.42 10.65
C ALA A 90 -8.25 -12.64 11.25
N GLY A 91 -7.69 -12.50 12.47
CA GLY A 91 -7.18 -13.58 13.31
C GLY A 91 -5.76 -14.08 12.99
N LEU A 92 -4.98 -14.34 14.04
CA LEU A 92 -3.59 -14.78 13.98
C LEU A 92 -3.39 -16.29 13.67
N PRO A 93 -4.27 -17.23 14.09
CA PRO A 93 -4.07 -18.64 13.81
C PRO A 93 -4.46 -19.08 12.39
N GLU A 94 -5.33 -18.30 11.72
CA GLU A 94 -5.86 -18.61 10.39
C GLU A 94 -5.19 -17.84 9.26
N TYR A 95 -4.14 -17.09 9.57
CA TYR A 95 -3.47 -16.19 8.62
C TYR A 95 -3.06 -16.88 7.32
N GLN A 96 -2.55 -18.09 7.37
CA GLN A 96 -2.15 -18.84 6.15
C GLN A 96 -3.34 -19.24 5.27
N LYS A 97 -4.51 -19.48 5.87
CA LYS A 97 -5.75 -19.76 5.13
C LYS A 97 -6.41 -18.48 4.60
N SER A 98 -6.24 -17.37 5.31
CA SER A 98 -6.88 -16.10 4.98
C SER A 98 -6.13 -15.25 3.94
N VAL A 99 -4.87 -15.58 3.64
CA VAL A 99 -4.13 -14.90 2.55
C VAL A 99 -4.77 -15.13 1.17
N ASP A 100 -5.53 -16.21 1.02
CA ASP A 100 -6.21 -16.56 -0.23
C ASP A 100 -7.73 -16.25 -0.19
N ASP A 101 -8.25 -15.69 0.91
CA ASP A 101 -9.67 -15.33 1.07
C ASP A 101 -9.84 -13.81 1.27
N PRO A 102 -10.33 -13.07 0.25
CA PRO A 102 -10.59 -11.63 0.34
C PRO A 102 -11.58 -11.27 1.46
N SER A 103 -12.51 -12.17 1.79
CA SER A 103 -13.55 -11.93 2.82
C SER A 103 -12.98 -11.84 4.24
N SER A 104 -11.74 -12.31 4.44
CA SER A 104 -11.03 -12.24 5.72
C SER A 104 -10.39 -10.86 5.99
N ILE A 105 -10.34 -9.97 4.99
CA ILE A 105 -9.74 -8.65 5.13
C ILE A 105 -10.77 -7.70 5.73
N ARG A 106 -10.39 -7.09 6.88
CA ARG A 106 -11.15 -6.03 7.52
C ARG A 106 -10.60 -4.68 7.14
N VAL A 107 -11.50 -3.74 6.84
CA VAL A 107 -11.17 -2.35 6.53
C VAL A 107 -11.51 -1.48 7.74
N HIS A 108 -10.59 -0.59 8.11
CA HIS A 108 -10.73 0.29 9.28
C HIS A 108 -10.52 1.75 8.87
N GLY A 109 -11.20 2.67 9.55
CA GLY A 109 -11.03 4.11 9.35
C GLY A 109 -11.92 4.68 8.23
N LEU A 110 -12.98 4.00 7.83
CA LEU A 110 -13.87 4.45 6.77
C LEU A 110 -14.86 5.56 7.19
N GLN A 111 -14.97 5.87 8.48
CA GLN A 111 -16.01 6.79 8.99
C GLN A 111 -16.06 8.11 8.20
N TYR A 112 -14.90 8.74 8.03
CA TYR A 112 -14.80 10.00 7.30
C TYR A 112 -15.29 9.89 5.85
N LEU A 113 -14.93 8.82 5.16
CA LEU A 113 -15.37 8.58 3.78
C LEU A 113 -16.88 8.35 3.69
N LEU A 114 -17.45 7.62 4.66
CA LEU A 114 -18.89 7.34 4.71
C LEU A 114 -19.73 8.59 4.95
N GLU A 115 -19.17 9.60 5.62
CA GLU A 115 -19.82 10.86 5.92
C GLU A 115 -19.68 11.89 4.78
N ASN A 116 -18.65 11.78 3.94
CA ASN A 116 -18.30 12.84 2.99
C ASN A 116 -18.36 12.42 1.52
N LEU A 117 -18.19 11.13 1.17
CA LEU A 117 -18.25 10.67 -0.22
C LEU A 117 -19.67 10.67 -0.77
N ASN A 118 -19.79 11.10 -2.03
CA ASN A 118 -21.01 11.10 -2.81
C ASN A 118 -20.78 10.48 -4.19
N ALA A 119 -21.87 10.15 -4.88
CA ALA A 119 -21.83 9.47 -6.18
C ALA A 119 -21.09 10.24 -7.28
N ASP A 120 -21.06 11.58 -7.19
CA ASP A 120 -20.39 12.46 -8.16
C ASP A 120 -18.89 12.64 -7.87
N ASP A 121 -18.41 12.10 -6.74
CA ASP A 121 -16.98 12.13 -6.41
C ASP A 121 -16.15 11.21 -7.30
N ARG A 122 -14.86 11.48 -7.36
CA ARG A 122 -13.85 10.67 -8.04
C ARG A 122 -12.84 10.20 -7.01
N LEU A 123 -12.79 8.90 -6.79
CA LEU A 123 -11.99 8.29 -5.73
C LEU A 123 -10.70 7.68 -6.31
N LEU A 124 -9.55 8.12 -5.79
CA LEU A 124 -8.25 7.53 -6.06
C LEU A 124 -7.78 6.72 -4.85
N LEU A 125 -7.72 5.40 -5.00
CA LEU A 125 -7.10 4.52 -3.99
C LEU A 125 -5.61 4.42 -4.28
N VAL A 126 -4.79 4.70 -3.28
CA VAL A 126 -3.32 4.68 -3.40
C VAL A 126 -2.74 3.63 -2.46
N ASP A 127 -1.91 2.75 -3.00
CA ASP A 127 -1.10 1.81 -2.23
C ASP A 127 0.36 1.89 -2.70
N ASP A 128 1.27 1.28 -1.96
CA ASP A 128 2.69 1.23 -2.31
C ASP A 128 3.00 0.12 -3.32
N VAL A 129 2.40 -1.06 -3.12
CA VAL A 129 2.60 -2.25 -3.97
C VAL A 129 1.27 -2.93 -4.22
N PHE A 130 0.84 -2.98 -5.48
CA PHE A 130 -0.27 -3.83 -5.87
C PHE A 130 0.23 -5.28 -6.04
N ASN A 131 -0.01 -6.11 -5.03
CA ASN A 131 0.41 -7.50 -5.00
C ASN A 131 -0.76 -8.42 -5.43
N SER A 132 -1.50 -9.01 -4.50
CA SER A 132 -2.66 -9.86 -4.81
C SER A 132 -3.89 -9.07 -5.28
N GLY A 133 -3.98 -7.80 -4.97
CA GLY A 133 -5.14 -6.94 -5.21
C GLY A 133 -6.24 -7.05 -4.14
N TYR A 134 -6.15 -8.01 -3.22
CA TYR A 134 -7.20 -8.27 -2.23
C TYR A 134 -7.50 -7.11 -1.30
N SER A 135 -6.47 -6.36 -0.87
CA SER A 135 -6.68 -5.18 -0.01
C SER A 135 -7.52 -4.11 -0.71
N ILE A 136 -7.23 -3.86 -1.98
CA ILE A 136 -7.98 -2.91 -2.83
C ILE A 136 -9.43 -3.39 -3.00
N GLU A 137 -9.64 -4.66 -3.36
CA GLU A 137 -10.99 -5.23 -3.54
C GLU A 137 -11.79 -5.19 -2.24
N ALA A 138 -11.18 -5.47 -1.09
CA ALA A 138 -11.84 -5.37 0.21
C ALA A 138 -12.30 -3.94 0.51
N VAL A 139 -11.47 -2.94 0.22
CA VAL A 139 -11.82 -1.52 0.41
C VAL A 139 -12.98 -1.13 -0.48
N ILE A 140 -12.93 -1.45 -1.78
CA ILE A 140 -13.98 -1.11 -2.74
C ILE A 140 -15.29 -1.80 -2.36
N THR A 141 -15.23 -3.09 -2.04
CA THR A 141 -16.42 -3.86 -1.64
C THR A 141 -17.08 -3.30 -0.38
N GLU A 142 -16.27 -2.97 0.63
CA GLU A 142 -16.77 -2.40 1.89
C GLU A 142 -17.41 -1.02 1.67
N LEU A 143 -16.79 -0.16 0.85
CA LEU A 143 -17.34 1.14 0.47
C LEU A 143 -18.64 0.98 -0.31
N GLN A 144 -18.71 0.08 -1.30
CA GLN A 144 -19.93 -0.19 -2.08
C GLN A 144 -21.09 -0.63 -1.18
N GLN A 145 -20.83 -1.56 -0.24
CA GLN A 145 -21.84 -2.05 0.67
C GLN A 145 -22.41 -0.96 1.59
N LYS A 146 -21.54 -0.04 2.06
CA LYS A 146 -21.92 0.98 3.03
C LYS A 146 -22.45 2.25 2.39
N LEU A 147 -21.85 2.74 1.33
CA LEU A 147 -22.26 3.95 0.61
C LEU A 147 -23.48 3.74 -0.29
N ARG A 148 -23.65 2.53 -0.83
CA ARG A 148 -24.77 2.18 -1.71
C ARG A 148 -24.88 3.17 -2.90
N LEU A 149 -25.95 3.98 -2.94
CA LEU A 149 -26.18 4.95 -4.00
C LEU A 149 -25.20 6.13 -3.98
N ASN A 150 -24.53 6.37 -2.87
CA ASN A 150 -23.50 7.41 -2.73
C ASN A 150 -22.10 6.92 -3.12
N MET A 151 -21.95 5.65 -3.54
CA MET A 151 -20.63 5.15 -3.98
C MET A 151 -20.21 5.88 -5.25
N PRO A 152 -18.99 6.48 -5.27
CA PRO A 152 -18.45 7.07 -6.48
C PRO A 152 -18.45 6.11 -7.65
N SER A 153 -18.87 6.58 -8.82
CA SER A 153 -18.89 5.78 -10.05
C SER A 153 -17.50 5.63 -10.68
N ASP A 154 -16.61 6.60 -10.48
CA ASP A 154 -15.22 6.60 -10.99
C ASP A 154 -14.26 6.36 -9.82
N VAL A 155 -13.86 5.10 -9.65
CA VAL A 155 -12.90 4.64 -8.64
C VAL A 155 -11.68 4.10 -9.35
N ARG A 156 -10.52 4.74 -9.16
CA ARG A 156 -9.26 4.33 -9.75
C ARG A 156 -8.22 3.98 -8.70
N VAL A 157 -7.24 3.18 -9.13
CA VAL A 157 -6.19 2.63 -8.28
C VAL A 157 -4.83 3.08 -8.81
N ALA A 158 -4.00 3.62 -7.93
CA ALA A 158 -2.65 4.04 -8.22
C ALA A 158 -1.64 3.37 -7.29
N THR A 159 -0.55 2.86 -7.84
CA THR A 159 0.52 2.22 -7.07
C THR A 159 1.84 2.33 -7.83
N PRO A 160 2.96 2.74 -7.20
CA PRO A 160 4.23 2.79 -7.91
C PRO A 160 4.72 1.42 -8.38
N TYR A 161 4.39 0.35 -7.65
CA TYR A 161 4.84 -1.01 -7.98
C TYR A 161 3.67 -1.97 -8.15
N PHE A 162 3.61 -2.63 -9.31
CA PHE A 162 2.63 -3.66 -9.62
C PHE A 162 3.29 -5.02 -9.80
N LYS A 163 2.68 -6.07 -9.24
CA LYS A 163 3.12 -7.47 -9.34
C LYS A 163 2.12 -8.30 -10.15
N PRO A 164 2.16 -8.28 -11.49
CA PRO A 164 1.17 -8.94 -12.33
C PRO A 164 1.09 -10.45 -12.08
N ALA A 165 2.22 -11.12 -11.88
CA ALA A 165 2.26 -12.57 -11.62
C ALA A 165 1.61 -12.97 -10.28
N ARG A 166 1.44 -12.04 -9.35
CA ARG A 166 0.83 -12.28 -8.04
C ARG A 166 -0.61 -11.79 -7.93
N ASN A 167 -1.11 -11.08 -8.94
CA ASN A 167 -2.47 -10.59 -8.96
C ASN A 167 -3.46 -11.77 -8.96
N LYS A 168 -4.37 -11.79 -8.00
CA LYS A 168 -5.41 -12.81 -7.81
C LYS A 168 -6.81 -12.26 -8.00
N THR A 169 -6.93 -10.97 -8.31
CA THR A 169 -8.19 -10.30 -8.60
C THR A 169 -8.30 -10.02 -10.10
N GLY A 170 -9.47 -9.75 -10.59
CA GLY A 170 -9.65 -9.30 -11.97
C GLY A 170 -9.32 -7.82 -12.18
N ARG A 171 -8.97 -7.10 -11.10
CA ARG A 171 -8.63 -5.69 -11.13
C ARG A 171 -7.14 -5.49 -11.36
N PHE A 172 -6.82 -4.49 -12.15
CA PHE A 172 -5.46 -4.00 -12.34
C PHE A 172 -5.37 -2.57 -11.78
N PRO A 173 -4.18 -2.09 -11.35
CA PRO A 173 -4.03 -0.68 -11.06
C PRO A 173 -4.20 0.15 -12.35
N ASP A 174 -4.92 1.27 -12.24
CA ASP A 174 -5.12 2.19 -13.37
C ASP A 174 -3.84 2.98 -13.67
N TYR A 175 -3.05 3.22 -12.63
CA TYR A 175 -1.78 3.92 -12.72
C TYR A 175 -0.70 3.16 -11.96
N TYR A 176 0.41 2.87 -12.62
CA TYR A 176 1.61 2.29 -12.01
C TYR A 176 2.86 2.74 -12.77
N VAL A 177 4.02 2.62 -12.11
CA VAL A 177 5.31 3.02 -12.70
C VAL A 177 6.12 1.79 -13.09
N HIS A 178 6.16 0.78 -12.22
CA HIS A 178 6.98 -0.41 -12.43
C HIS A 178 6.18 -1.70 -12.31
N GLU A 179 6.42 -2.63 -13.24
CA GLU A 179 6.07 -4.03 -13.05
C GLU A 179 7.25 -4.76 -12.43
N VAL A 180 7.02 -5.47 -11.32
CA VAL A 180 8.06 -6.15 -10.55
C VAL A 180 7.57 -7.48 -10.02
N ASP A 181 8.45 -8.48 -9.99
CA ASP A 181 8.16 -9.78 -9.34
C ASP A 181 8.98 -10.00 -8.07
N GLU A 182 10.02 -9.21 -7.88
CA GLU A 182 10.97 -9.31 -6.78
C GLU A 182 10.35 -8.92 -5.43
N TRP A 183 11.01 -9.35 -4.34
CA TRP A 183 10.68 -8.88 -3.01
C TRP A 183 11.19 -7.45 -2.83
N LEU A 184 10.29 -6.48 -2.78
CA LEU A 184 10.66 -5.09 -2.50
C LEU A 184 10.74 -4.86 -0.98
N VAL A 185 11.79 -4.16 -0.57
CA VAL A 185 11.93 -3.59 0.77
C VAL A 185 11.83 -2.08 0.63
N LEU A 186 10.72 -1.53 1.08
CA LEU A 186 10.43 -0.11 0.95
C LEU A 186 11.16 0.73 2.01
N PRO A 187 11.33 2.05 1.82
CA PRO A 187 12.15 2.89 2.71
C PRO A 187 11.77 2.79 4.19
N TYR A 188 10.49 2.76 4.50
CA TYR A 188 9.95 2.70 5.87
C TYR A 188 9.96 1.28 6.47
N GLU A 189 10.32 0.23 5.72
CA GLU A 189 10.32 -1.15 6.21
C GLU A 189 11.62 -1.49 6.92
N LEU A 190 11.51 -1.82 8.21
CA LEU A 190 12.62 -2.33 9.03
C LEU A 190 12.37 -3.75 9.52
N GLN A 191 11.10 -4.10 9.66
CA GLN A 191 10.70 -5.38 10.20
C GLN A 191 11.05 -6.52 9.24
N GLY A 192 11.70 -7.57 9.75
CA GLY A 192 12.13 -8.72 8.94
C GLY A 192 13.48 -8.54 8.24
N LEU A 193 14.20 -7.43 8.51
CA LEU A 193 15.58 -7.25 8.09
C LEU A 193 16.55 -7.81 9.15
N SER A 194 17.61 -8.46 8.69
CA SER A 194 18.76 -8.79 9.54
C SER A 194 19.58 -7.54 9.86
N GLN A 195 20.43 -7.62 10.90
CA GLN A 195 21.35 -6.51 11.23
C GLN A 195 22.29 -6.18 10.07
N ASP A 196 22.76 -7.20 9.35
CA ASP A 196 23.64 -7.03 8.20
C ASP A 196 22.91 -6.36 7.02
N GLU A 197 21.67 -6.76 6.73
CA GLU A 197 20.84 -6.12 5.70
C GLU A 197 20.55 -4.66 6.04
N LEU A 198 20.27 -4.37 7.31
CA LEU A 198 20.04 -3.02 7.79
C LEU A 198 21.29 -2.16 7.65
N ALA A 199 22.45 -2.64 8.14
CA ALA A 199 23.72 -1.93 8.07
C ALA A 199 24.14 -1.65 6.63
N LYS A 200 23.94 -2.61 5.74
CA LYS A 200 24.32 -2.50 4.33
C LYS A 200 23.41 -1.57 3.53
N ASN A 201 22.09 -1.72 3.69
CA ASN A 201 21.12 -1.08 2.80
C ASN A 201 20.39 0.12 3.42
N LYS A 202 20.47 0.29 4.74
CA LYS A 202 19.86 1.42 5.49
C LYS A 202 20.82 1.92 6.57
N PRO A 203 22.04 2.37 6.21
CA PRO A 203 23.09 2.69 7.18
C PRO A 203 22.70 3.81 8.15
N SER A 204 21.96 4.82 7.70
CA SER A 204 21.45 5.89 8.56
C SER A 204 20.54 5.36 9.66
N MET A 205 19.63 4.44 9.34
CA MET A 205 18.73 3.80 10.31
C MET A 205 19.51 2.88 11.26
N ALA A 206 20.48 2.12 10.75
CA ALA A 206 21.36 1.29 11.56
C ALA A 206 22.11 2.14 12.61
N GLY A 207 22.69 3.25 12.21
CA GLY A 207 23.40 4.16 13.12
C GLY A 207 22.52 4.77 14.21
N ILE A 208 21.27 5.12 13.90
CA ILE A 208 20.28 5.61 14.89
C ILE A 208 19.95 4.51 15.90
N LEU A 209 19.69 3.27 15.42
CA LEU A 209 19.30 2.16 16.29
C LEU A 209 20.45 1.64 17.15
N GLU A 210 21.70 1.76 16.71
CA GLU A 210 22.87 1.40 17.52
C GLU A 210 23.02 2.27 18.78
N GLN A 211 22.56 3.52 18.76
CA GLN A 211 22.60 4.42 19.90
C GLN A 211 21.71 3.92 21.06
N LEU A 212 20.70 3.10 20.77
CA LEU A 212 19.79 2.51 21.78
C LEU A 212 20.41 1.32 22.53
N LYS A 213 21.55 0.79 22.05
CA LYS A 213 22.25 -0.34 22.70
C LYS A 213 23.27 0.10 23.75
N ARG A 214 23.41 1.41 23.96
CA ARG A 214 24.26 2.03 25.00
C ARG A 214 23.43 2.45 26.20
#